data_1caa3c2b04cddcd640d79176b855708a
#
_entry.id   1caa3c2b04cddcd640d79176b855708a
#
_cell.length_a   1.000
_cell.length_b   1.000
_cell.length_c   1.000
_cell.angle_alpha   90.00
_cell.angle_beta   90.00
_cell.angle_gamma   90.00
#
_symmetry.space_group_name_H-M   'P 1'
#
loop_
_entity.id
_entity.type
_entity.pdbx_description
1 polymer ?
#
loop_
_entity_poly.entity_id
_entity_poly.type
_entity_poly.pdbx_seq_one_letter_code
_entity_poly.pdbx_strand_id
1 'polypeptide(L)'
;MAVQWLFAFVAVDYLLGVAAACKTHVWSSSTGFKGIIKKAVIFSVVCVGNGLDQVLDTGGTLRNAAIAAYCVNEAGSILENLGRLGYTGLIPAKIKSAIKAINENSEEGKK
;
A
#
# COMPACT_ATOMS: atom_id res chain seq x y z
N MET A 1 16.55 -2.33 -2.61
CA MET A 1 15.97 -1.03 -2.99
C MET A 1 14.52 -0.92 -2.50
N ALA A 2 14.09 0.29 -2.20
CA ALA A 2 12.76 0.52 -1.62
C ALA A 2 11.60 0.05 -2.50
N VAL A 3 11.74 0.11 -3.84
CA VAL A 3 10.68 -0.32 -4.75
C VAL A 3 10.38 -1.83 -4.63
N GLN A 4 11.34 -2.63 -4.25
CA GLN A 4 11.13 -4.07 -4.03
C GLN A 4 10.19 -4.30 -2.85
N TRP A 5 10.32 -3.50 -1.79
CA TRP A 5 9.44 -3.57 -0.63
C TRP A 5 8.03 -3.08 -0.97
N LEU A 6 7.91 -2.04 -1.79
CA LEU A 6 6.61 -1.60 -2.27
C LEU A 6 5.93 -2.71 -3.07
N PHE A 7 6.66 -3.37 -3.97
CA PHE A 7 6.12 -4.48 -4.74
C PHE A 7 5.65 -5.61 -3.82
N ALA A 8 6.45 -5.97 -2.81
CA ALA A 8 6.10 -7.01 -1.86
C ALA A 8 4.82 -6.65 -1.08
N PHE A 9 4.72 -5.42 -0.59
CA PHE A 9 3.55 -4.96 0.15
C PHE A 9 2.29 -4.96 -0.72
N VAL A 10 2.42 -4.51 -1.97
CA VAL A 10 1.31 -4.50 -2.92
C VAL A 10 0.84 -5.92 -3.21
N ALA A 11 1.77 -6.86 -3.40
CA ALA A 11 1.44 -8.26 -3.66
C ALA A 11 0.72 -8.89 -2.47
N VAL A 12 1.23 -8.68 -1.26
CA VAL A 12 0.62 -9.21 -0.03
C VAL A 12 -0.76 -8.61 0.17
N ASP A 13 -0.90 -7.30 0.01
CA ASP A 13 -2.19 -6.62 0.17
C ASP A 13 -3.22 -7.16 -0.83
N TYR A 14 -2.84 -7.33 -2.09
CA TYR A 14 -3.74 -7.84 -3.11
C TYR A 14 -4.19 -9.28 -2.79
N LEU A 15 -3.25 -10.15 -2.43
CA LEU A 15 -3.57 -11.54 -2.10
C LEU A 15 -4.48 -11.64 -0.88
N LEU A 16 -4.20 -10.86 0.16
CA LEU A 16 -5.04 -10.84 1.36
C LEU A 16 -6.41 -10.22 1.08
N GLY A 17 -6.47 -9.22 0.21
CA GLY A 17 -7.73 -8.62 -0.22
C GLY A 17 -8.61 -9.60 -0.97
N VAL A 18 -8.02 -10.38 -1.88
CA VAL A 18 -8.73 -11.45 -2.60
C VAL A 18 -9.25 -12.50 -1.62
N ALA A 19 -8.40 -12.95 -0.70
CA ALA A 19 -8.79 -13.95 0.31
C ALA A 19 -9.92 -13.43 1.19
N ALA A 20 -9.86 -12.17 1.64
CA ALA A 20 -10.89 -11.55 2.45
C ALA A 20 -12.22 -11.44 1.69
N ALA A 21 -12.16 -11.03 0.42
CA ALA A 21 -13.36 -10.91 -0.42
C ALA A 21 -14.00 -12.28 -0.67
N CYS A 22 -13.20 -13.32 -0.88
CA CYS A 22 -13.70 -14.69 -1.04
C CYS A 22 -14.35 -15.19 0.25
N LYS A 23 -13.74 -14.91 1.39
CA LYS A 23 -14.28 -15.32 2.70
C LYS A 23 -15.63 -14.66 2.97
N THR A 24 -15.81 -13.41 2.58
CA THR A 24 -17.05 -12.67 2.81
C THR A 24 -18.03 -12.78 1.64
N HIS A 25 -17.72 -13.58 0.63
CA HIS A 25 -18.56 -13.83 -0.55
C HIS A 25 -18.86 -12.59 -1.37
N VAL A 26 -17.93 -11.59 -1.38
CA VAL A 26 -18.09 -10.36 -2.16
C VAL A 26 -17.10 -10.28 -3.32
N TRP A 27 -16.38 -11.36 -3.61
CA TRP A 27 -15.43 -11.39 -4.72
C TRP A 27 -16.16 -11.35 -6.07
N SER A 28 -15.62 -10.56 -6.98
CA SER A 28 -16.02 -10.57 -8.39
C SER A 28 -14.80 -10.26 -9.25
N SER A 29 -14.86 -10.68 -10.52
CA SER A 29 -13.78 -10.36 -11.48
C SER A 29 -13.61 -8.86 -11.65
N SER A 30 -14.71 -8.10 -11.63
CA SER A 30 -14.68 -6.64 -11.72
C SER A 30 -13.93 -6.03 -10.54
N THR A 31 -14.19 -6.51 -9.32
CA THR A 31 -13.50 -6.03 -8.10
C THR A 31 -12.00 -6.31 -8.18
N GLY A 32 -11.63 -7.52 -8.60
CA GLY A 32 -10.23 -7.89 -8.76
C GLY A 32 -9.52 -7.06 -9.81
N PHE A 33 -10.17 -6.79 -10.93
CA PHE A 33 -9.61 -5.96 -12.01
C PHE A 33 -9.39 -4.52 -11.54
N LYS A 34 -10.36 -3.95 -10.82
CA LYS A 34 -10.19 -2.59 -10.26
C LYS A 34 -9.02 -2.51 -9.29
N GLY A 35 -8.80 -3.56 -8.50
CA GLY A 35 -7.66 -3.64 -7.60
C GLY A 35 -6.33 -3.63 -8.36
N ILE A 36 -6.25 -4.38 -9.45
CA ILE A 36 -5.05 -4.41 -10.30
C ILE A 36 -4.79 -3.04 -10.92
N ILE A 37 -5.83 -2.36 -11.40
CA ILE A 37 -5.70 -1.01 -11.97
C ILE A 37 -5.16 -0.04 -10.93
N LYS A 38 -5.68 -0.07 -9.70
CA LYS A 38 -5.16 0.78 -8.62
C LYS A 38 -3.68 0.53 -8.35
N LYS A 39 -3.26 -0.73 -8.35
CA LYS A 39 -1.84 -1.08 -8.15
C LYS A 39 -0.98 -0.60 -9.32
N ALA A 40 -1.49 -0.69 -10.54
CA ALA A 40 -0.79 -0.15 -11.71
C ALA A 40 -0.60 1.37 -11.60
N VAL A 41 -1.58 2.10 -11.09
CA VAL A 41 -1.47 3.55 -10.86
C VAL A 41 -0.35 3.85 -9.85
N ILE A 42 -0.24 3.08 -8.77
CA ILE A 42 0.82 3.24 -7.77
C ILE A 42 2.20 3.18 -8.44
N PHE A 43 2.46 2.15 -9.23
CA PHE A 43 3.75 1.99 -9.90
C PHE A 43 3.97 3.05 -10.99
N SER A 44 2.91 3.52 -11.63
CA SER A 44 2.98 4.63 -12.59
C SER A 44 3.44 5.92 -11.92
N VAL A 45 2.90 6.23 -10.74
CA VAL A 45 3.31 7.42 -9.98
C VAL A 45 4.77 7.32 -9.54
N VAL A 46 5.21 6.14 -9.09
CA VAL A 46 6.61 5.92 -8.72
C VAL A 46 7.52 6.11 -9.94
N CYS A 47 7.11 5.61 -11.10
CA CYS A 47 7.86 5.76 -12.35
C CYS A 47 8.00 7.23 -12.74
N VAL A 48 6.92 8.00 -12.68
CA VAL A 48 6.95 9.43 -12.95
C VAL A 48 7.87 10.15 -11.96
N GLY A 49 7.77 9.82 -10.67
CA GLY A 49 8.64 10.39 -9.64
C GLY A 49 10.11 10.13 -9.93
N ASN A 50 10.44 8.90 -10.32
CA ASN A 50 11.81 8.54 -10.67
C ASN A 50 12.29 9.31 -11.90
N GLY A 51 11.46 9.44 -12.93
CA GLY A 51 11.80 10.20 -14.12
C GLY A 51 12.04 11.68 -13.83
N LEU A 52 11.17 12.28 -13.02
CA LEU A 52 11.34 13.67 -12.59
C LEU A 52 12.62 13.86 -11.77
N ASP A 53 12.94 12.90 -10.89
CA ASP A 53 14.19 12.96 -10.11
C ASP A 53 15.41 12.98 -11.02
N GLN A 54 15.39 12.23 -12.11
CA GLN A 54 16.50 12.23 -13.07
C GLN A 54 16.55 13.53 -13.88
N VAL A 55 15.40 14.02 -14.33
CA VAL A 55 15.34 15.26 -15.11
C VAL A 55 15.72 16.47 -14.27
N LEU A 56 15.28 16.54 -13.02
CA LEU A 56 15.50 17.66 -12.10
C LEU A 56 16.74 17.48 -11.22
N ASP A 57 17.41 16.33 -11.32
CA ASP A 57 18.60 15.99 -10.52
C ASP A 57 18.35 16.10 -9.02
N THR A 58 17.23 15.53 -8.56
CA THR A 58 16.82 15.59 -7.15
C THR A 58 17.23 14.35 -6.34
N GLY A 59 18.06 13.47 -6.91
CA GLY A 59 18.68 12.37 -6.18
C GLY A 59 17.72 11.30 -5.66
N GLY A 60 16.55 11.14 -6.29
CA GLY A 60 15.58 10.13 -5.89
C GLY A 60 14.60 10.60 -4.83
N THR A 61 14.59 11.87 -4.50
CA THR A 61 13.72 12.41 -3.44
C THR A 61 12.23 12.18 -3.74
N LEU A 62 11.79 12.48 -4.97
CA LEU A 62 10.37 12.33 -5.33
C LEU A 62 9.98 10.86 -5.39
N ARG A 63 10.82 10.03 -6.01
CA ARG A 63 10.60 8.58 -6.05
C ARG A 63 10.49 7.99 -4.66
N ASN A 64 11.45 8.31 -3.79
CA ASN A 64 11.49 7.74 -2.44
C ASN A 64 10.32 8.21 -1.59
N ALA A 65 9.89 9.46 -1.74
CA ALA A 65 8.71 9.97 -1.05
C ALA A 65 7.45 9.22 -1.49
N ALA A 66 7.28 8.98 -2.79
CA ALA A 66 6.14 8.24 -3.31
C ALA A 66 6.14 6.79 -2.80
N ILE A 67 7.30 6.11 -2.84
CA ILE A 67 7.42 4.74 -2.35
C ILE A 67 7.07 4.66 -0.86
N ALA A 68 7.62 5.57 -0.05
CA ALA A 68 7.35 5.58 1.39
C ALA A 68 5.86 5.77 1.69
N ALA A 69 5.22 6.74 1.03
CA ALA A 69 3.79 7.00 1.23
C ALA A 69 2.94 5.79 0.85
N TYR A 70 3.21 5.17 -0.29
CA TYR A 70 2.46 4.00 -0.72
C TYR A 70 2.74 2.77 0.14
N CYS A 71 3.98 2.57 0.61
CA CYS A 71 4.30 1.46 1.52
C CYS A 71 3.50 1.58 2.83
N VAL A 72 3.42 2.77 3.41
CA VAL A 72 2.64 3.00 4.64
C VAL A 72 1.15 2.73 4.37
N ASN A 73 0.63 3.20 3.25
CA ASN A 73 -0.74 2.98 2.85
C ASN A 73 -1.04 1.48 2.66
N GLU A 74 -0.16 0.76 1.96
CA GLU A 74 -0.33 -0.67 1.73
C GLU A 74 -0.23 -1.46 3.04
N ALA A 75 0.66 -1.06 3.95
CA ALA A 75 0.75 -1.69 5.27
C ALA A 75 -0.57 -1.55 6.05
N GLY A 76 -1.19 -0.38 6.01
CA GLY A 76 -2.51 -0.17 6.61
C GLY A 76 -3.58 -1.07 6.00
N SER A 77 -3.59 -1.19 4.67
CA SER A 77 -4.53 -2.06 3.96
C SER A 77 -4.31 -3.54 4.29
N ILE A 78 -3.05 -3.96 4.44
CA ILE A 78 -2.72 -5.33 4.85
C ILE A 78 -3.32 -5.62 6.23
N LEU A 79 -3.16 -4.70 7.19
CA LEU A 79 -3.74 -4.87 8.53
C LEU A 79 -5.27 -4.95 8.47
N GLU A 80 -5.89 -4.10 7.65
CA GLU A 80 -7.34 -4.12 7.47
C GLU A 80 -7.81 -5.47 6.90
N ASN A 81 -7.12 -5.98 5.88
CA ASN A 81 -7.44 -7.27 5.27
C ASN A 81 -7.25 -8.42 6.27
N LEU A 82 -6.21 -8.38 7.08
CA LEU A 82 -6.02 -9.37 8.15
C LEU A 82 -7.15 -9.32 9.17
N GLY A 83 -7.64 -8.13 9.49
CA GLY A 83 -8.81 -7.96 10.34
C GLY A 83 -10.07 -8.59 9.73
N ARG A 84 -10.30 -8.37 8.44
CA ARG A 84 -11.43 -8.96 7.72
C ARG A 84 -11.35 -10.49 7.68
N LEU A 85 -10.14 -11.05 7.68
CA LEU A 85 -9.92 -12.49 7.74
C LEU A 85 -10.02 -13.06 9.15
N GLY A 86 -10.10 -12.21 10.17
CA GLY A 86 -10.23 -12.64 11.57
C GLY A 86 -8.91 -12.83 12.31
N TYR A 87 -7.81 -12.32 11.78
CA TYR A 87 -6.47 -12.51 12.35
C TYR A 87 -5.93 -11.31 13.11
N THR A 88 -6.79 -10.36 13.46
CA THR A 88 -6.38 -9.13 14.18
C THR A 88 -5.63 -9.44 15.47
N GLY A 89 -6.03 -10.47 16.21
CA GLY A 89 -5.41 -10.84 17.47
C GLY A 89 -3.97 -11.35 17.36
N LEU A 90 -3.53 -11.72 16.16
CA LEU A 90 -2.16 -12.19 15.92
C LEU A 90 -1.18 -11.05 15.66
N ILE A 91 -1.69 -9.84 15.45
CA ILE A 91 -0.85 -8.68 15.12
C ILE A 91 -0.46 -7.98 16.42
N PRO A 92 0.85 -7.75 16.69
CA PRO A 92 1.25 -7.01 17.89
C PRO A 92 0.63 -5.62 17.92
N ALA A 93 0.12 -5.23 19.09
CA ALA A 93 -0.56 -3.95 19.27
C ALA A 93 0.35 -2.76 18.92
N LYS A 94 1.63 -2.86 19.24
CA LYS A 94 2.60 -1.80 18.92
C LYS A 94 2.73 -1.57 17.42
N ILE A 95 2.70 -2.63 16.63
CA ILE A 95 2.78 -2.52 15.17
C ILE A 95 1.50 -1.88 14.61
N LYS A 96 0.33 -2.30 15.08
CA LYS A 96 -0.94 -1.69 14.68
C LYS A 96 -0.97 -0.20 15.00
N SER A 97 -0.57 0.16 16.21
CA SER A 97 -0.56 1.56 16.65
C SER A 97 0.42 2.40 15.84
N ALA A 98 1.62 1.86 15.58
CA ALA A 98 2.64 2.57 14.80
C ALA A 98 2.18 2.84 13.37
N ILE A 99 1.62 1.85 12.68
CA ILE A 99 1.14 2.00 11.31
C ILE A 99 -0.02 2.99 11.26
N LYS A 100 -0.96 2.89 12.20
CA LYS A 100 -2.10 3.80 12.28
C LYS A 100 -1.63 5.24 12.48
N ALA A 101 -0.69 5.48 13.40
CA ALA A 101 -0.17 6.81 13.67
C ALA A 101 0.52 7.40 12.44
N ILE A 102 1.31 6.61 11.73
CA ILE A 102 2.00 7.05 10.50
C ILE A 102 0.99 7.41 9.42
N ASN A 103 -0.05 6.59 9.22
CA ASN A 103 -1.10 6.85 8.24
C ASN A 103 -1.87 8.14 8.56
N GLU A 104 -2.22 8.35 9.83
CA GLU A 104 -2.93 9.55 10.26
C GLU A 104 -2.10 10.81 10.02
N ASN A 105 -0.81 10.78 10.36
CA ASN A 105 0.09 11.90 10.11
C ASN A 105 0.24 12.19 8.61
N SER A 106 0.29 11.16 7.80
CA SER A 106 0.38 11.30 6.35
C SER A 106 -0.87 11.97 5.77
N GLU A 107 -2.06 11.62 6.27
CA GLU A 107 -3.32 12.24 5.84
C GLU A 107 -3.41 13.69 6.28
N GLU A 108 -2.98 14.02 7.49
CA GLU A 108 -2.94 15.39 7.97
C GLU A 108 -2.02 16.25 7.13
N GLY A 109 -0.89 15.72 6.70
CA GLY A 109 0.04 16.41 5.83
C GLY A 109 -0.53 16.74 4.45
N LYS A 110 -1.61 16.09 4.02
CA LYS A 110 -2.27 16.32 2.74
C LYS A 110 -3.37 17.39 2.79
N LYS A 111 -3.74 17.82 3.97
CA LYS A 111 -4.75 18.87 4.15
C LYS A 111 -4.13 20.29 3.98
#